data_808aa73e00ab378f343cc86398b8c879
#
_entry.id   808aa73e00ab378f343cc86398b8c879
#
_cell.length_a   1.000
_cell.length_b   1.000
_cell.length_c   1.000
_cell.angle_alpha   90.00
_cell.angle_beta   90.00
_cell.angle_gamma   90.00
#
_symmetry.space_group_name_H-M   'P 1'
#
loop_
_entity.id
_entity.type
_entity.pdbx_description
1 polymer ?
#
loop_
_entity_poly.entity_id
_entity_poly.type
_entity_poly.pdbx_seq_one_letter_code
_entity_poly.pdbx_strand_id
1 'polypeptide(L)'
;MSVDRVKSTREKALKINLDRDIYGSFGEIGAGQEVANHFYRAGGASGTIAFSLSAYDMKISDFIYGESDRYVSEDRLKQMINFEYKLTTRKLNSRSKHTRFFTFSNTVEVLNFGKTNNGHGWLGVRFQLKPMAEPNECIVHVNMHDNDQKLQQNALGVLGVNLLYACYFYSHDPKLFLKSLLDNIDDNRLEVNMFSLKGPDFNHIDNRLMALRLVKYGMTEATIFGSNGDLLQPAEYLYKKNVLVMRGRFRPVTHVNIDMLNKGKELFEKEEDVDPERSRVVFELTLKDLSAEGAIIDKDFLDRVDILCSLGHTVMISNYVKYYKVVNYLSQITRSRKIGVILGITNLKTIFEEKYYENLQGGILEAFGLGFGNNIKLYVYPAIDQHTKKLIDTNSLNLESHLMGLMNYLKSCNKICDIENADQSILDIFSDDVLKLIYEHKDGWEKMVPKAVAERIKEKELFEYEAPVNEPS
;
A
#
# COMPACT_ATOMS: atom_id res chain seq x y z
N MET A 1 -4.65 23.87 -24.58
CA MET A 1 -5.68 23.24 -23.71
C MET A 1 -5.78 24.11 -22.47
N SER A 2 -6.94 24.74 -22.21
CA SER A 2 -7.17 25.45 -20.95
C SER A 2 -7.03 24.46 -19.81
N VAL A 3 -6.13 24.71 -18.87
CA VAL A 3 -6.08 23.96 -17.62
C VAL A 3 -7.42 24.20 -16.94
N ASP A 4 -8.31 23.20 -16.97
CA ASP A 4 -9.59 23.30 -16.26
C ASP A 4 -9.31 23.59 -14.78
N ARG A 5 -9.80 24.74 -14.31
CA ARG A 5 -9.65 25.16 -12.94
C ARG A 5 -10.23 24.10 -12.00
N VAL A 6 -9.48 23.71 -10.97
CA VAL A 6 -9.97 22.87 -9.87
C VAL A 6 -11.22 23.52 -9.26
N LYS A 7 -12.36 22.80 -9.27
CA LYS A 7 -13.61 23.26 -8.64
C LYS A 7 -13.48 23.26 -7.13
N SER A 8 -14.02 24.27 -6.49
CA SER A 8 -14.14 24.30 -5.04
C SER A 8 -15.04 23.18 -4.53
N THR A 9 -14.90 22.80 -3.25
CA THR A 9 -15.74 21.81 -2.59
C THR A 9 -17.22 22.11 -2.75
N ARG A 10 -17.61 23.39 -2.60
CA ARG A 10 -18.99 23.86 -2.80
C ARG A 10 -19.46 23.65 -4.24
N GLU A 11 -18.65 23.99 -5.24
CA GLU A 11 -19.00 23.81 -6.65
C GLU A 11 -19.20 22.32 -7.01
N LYS A 12 -18.37 21.42 -6.42
CA LYS A 12 -18.51 19.98 -6.61
C LYS A 12 -19.82 19.46 -5.98
N ALA A 13 -20.09 19.80 -4.73
CA ALA A 13 -21.32 19.40 -4.05
C ALA A 13 -22.56 19.97 -4.75
N LEU A 14 -22.54 21.23 -5.15
CA LEU A 14 -23.65 21.86 -5.89
C LEU A 14 -23.91 21.18 -7.23
N LYS A 15 -22.85 20.80 -7.96
CA LYS A 15 -23.02 20.11 -9.27
C LYS A 15 -23.70 18.77 -9.10
N ILE A 16 -23.42 18.01 -8.02
CA ILE A 16 -24.13 16.78 -7.69
C ILE A 16 -25.59 17.10 -7.31
N ASN A 17 -25.83 18.09 -6.45
CA ASN A 17 -27.16 18.45 -5.99
C ASN A 17 -28.10 18.94 -7.11
N LEU A 18 -27.55 19.49 -8.18
CA LEU A 18 -28.31 19.95 -9.34
C LEU A 18 -28.51 18.88 -10.40
N ASP A 19 -27.84 17.74 -10.29
CA ASP A 19 -28.05 16.59 -11.18
C ASP A 19 -29.28 15.78 -10.74
N ARG A 20 -30.36 15.89 -11.50
CA ARG A 20 -31.67 15.29 -11.16
C ARG A 20 -31.69 13.76 -11.17
N ASP A 21 -30.69 13.17 -11.80
CA ASP A 21 -30.58 11.72 -11.92
C ASP A 21 -29.78 11.10 -10.76
N ILE A 22 -29.06 11.89 -9.95
CA ILE A 22 -28.28 11.42 -8.81
C ILE A 22 -29.08 11.58 -7.52
N TYR A 23 -29.32 10.48 -6.81
CA TYR A 23 -30.06 10.51 -5.54
C TYR A 23 -29.59 9.40 -4.60
N GLY A 24 -29.41 9.71 -3.33
CA GLY A 24 -28.87 8.71 -2.42
C GLY A 24 -28.93 9.09 -0.95
N SER A 25 -28.14 8.38 -0.14
CA SER A 25 -28.10 8.51 1.32
C SER A 25 -26.67 8.69 1.83
N PHE A 26 -26.58 9.20 3.06
CA PHE A 26 -25.33 9.31 3.82
C PHE A 26 -25.47 8.54 5.14
N GLY A 27 -24.51 7.64 5.43
CA GLY A 27 -24.39 6.91 6.68
C GLY A 27 -23.07 7.25 7.37
N GLU A 28 -23.11 7.60 8.65
CA GLU A 28 -21.95 8.11 9.36
C GLU A 28 -21.81 7.48 10.74
N ILE A 29 -20.62 7.00 11.06
CA ILE A 29 -20.23 6.56 12.40
C ILE A 29 -19.05 7.40 12.86
N GLY A 30 -19.13 7.97 14.07
CA GLY A 30 -18.10 8.81 14.64
C GLY A 30 -18.13 10.23 14.07
N ALA A 31 -17.00 10.73 13.59
CA ALA A 31 -16.79 12.17 13.32
C ALA A 31 -16.85 12.53 11.81
N GLY A 32 -17.69 11.86 11.03
CA GLY A 32 -17.75 12.01 9.57
C GLY A 32 -18.84 12.95 9.01
N GLN A 33 -19.55 13.72 9.86
CA GLN A 33 -20.76 14.48 9.49
C GLN A 33 -20.51 15.62 8.51
N GLU A 34 -19.27 16.14 8.42
CA GLU A 34 -18.95 17.26 7.55
C GLU A 34 -19.17 16.93 6.06
N VAL A 35 -19.14 15.66 5.65
CA VAL A 35 -19.43 15.29 4.27
C VAL A 35 -20.87 15.67 3.90
N ALA A 36 -21.87 15.19 4.61
CA ALA A 36 -23.27 15.55 4.36
C ALA A 36 -23.51 17.05 4.53
N ASN A 37 -22.87 17.69 5.52
CA ASN A 37 -22.94 19.13 5.75
C ASN A 37 -22.55 19.96 4.52
N HIS A 38 -21.50 19.57 3.80
CA HIS A 38 -21.12 20.25 2.56
C HIS A 38 -22.23 20.26 1.51
N PHE A 39 -22.96 19.15 1.35
CA PHE A 39 -24.08 19.06 0.43
C PHE A 39 -25.28 19.91 0.89
N TYR A 40 -25.61 19.90 2.17
CA TYR A 40 -26.69 20.75 2.73
C TYR A 40 -26.38 22.23 2.53
N ARG A 41 -25.15 22.66 2.79
CA ARG A 41 -24.71 24.05 2.67
C ARG A 41 -24.54 24.51 1.23
N ALA A 42 -24.32 23.60 0.27
CA ALA A 42 -24.16 23.97 -1.13
C ALA A 42 -25.46 24.46 -1.77
N GLY A 43 -26.62 24.02 -1.27
CA GLY A 43 -27.96 24.29 -1.80
C GLY A 43 -28.44 23.16 -2.71
N GLY A 44 -29.76 23.02 -2.87
CA GLY A 44 -30.37 21.97 -3.72
C GLY A 44 -30.35 20.56 -3.17
N ALA A 45 -29.95 20.35 -1.92
CA ALA A 45 -29.76 19.04 -1.30
C ALA A 45 -31.01 18.14 -1.28
N SER A 46 -32.21 18.73 -1.24
CA SER A 46 -33.46 17.98 -1.32
C SER A 46 -33.65 17.20 -2.65
N GLY A 47 -32.93 17.62 -3.69
CA GLY A 47 -32.88 16.92 -4.99
C GLY A 47 -31.92 15.74 -5.01
N THR A 48 -31.07 15.56 -3.98
CA THR A 48 -29.98 14.58 -3.97
C THR A 48 -30.01 13.66 -2.77
N ILE A 49 -30.39 14.15 -1.57
CA ILE A 49 -30.27 13.43 -0.30
C ILE A 49 -31.63 12.89 0.13
N ALA A 50 -31.75 11.56 0.21
CA ALA A 50 -32.91 10.91 0.77
C ALA A 50 -32.93 11.01 2.29
N PHE A 51 -31.81 10.75 2.93
CA PHE A 51 -31.57 10.86 4.36
C PHE A 51 -30.08 10.89 4.69
N SER A 52 -29.76 11.38 5.87
CA SER A 52 -28.44 11.25 6.48
C SER A 52 -28.63 10.63 7.86
N LEU A 53 -27.91 9.54 8.16
CA LEU A 53 -28.01 8.80 9.40
C LEU A 53 -26.65 8.81 10.09
N SER A 54 -26.60 9.40 11.31
CA SER A 54 -25.38 9.44 12.12
C SER A 54 -25.57 8.57 13.36
N ALA A 55 -24.92 7.41 13.42
CA ALA A 55 -24.92 6.51 14.56
C ALA A 55 -23.66 6.75 15.40
N TYR A 56 -23.81 7.36 16.56
CA TYR A 56 -22.69 7.73 17.43
C TYR A 56 -22.49 6.75 18.59
N ASP A 57 -23.57 6.22 19.13
CA ASP A 57 -23.54 5.21 20.18
C ASP A 57 -23.33 3.80 19.61
N MET A 58 -22.48 3.00 20.28
CA MET A 58 -22.13 1.66 19.83
C MET A 58 -23.37 0.74 19.74
N LYS A 59 -24.27 0.76 20.73
CA LYS A 59 -25.47 -0.07 20.74
C LYS A 59 -26.45 0.32 19.64
N ILE A 60 -26.53 1.62 19.34
CA ILE A 60 -27.36 2.11 18.22
C ILE A 60 -26.73 1.67 16.90
N SER A 61 -25.43 1.76 16.77
CA SER A 61 -24.70 1.28 15.59
C SER A 61 -24.91 -0.22 15.37
N ASP A 62 -24.82 -1.03 16.43
CA ASP A 62 -25.04 -2.48 16.35
C ASP A 62 -26.49 -2.82 16.04
N PHE A 63 -27.42 -2.09 16.60
CA PHE A 63 -28.85 -2.27 16.29
C PHE A 63 -29.16 -2.01 14.81
N ILE A 64 -28.52 -1.02 14.20
CA ILE A 64 -28.78 -0.63 12.81
C ILE A 64 -28.01 -1.54 11.83
N TYR A 65 -26.73 -1.77 12.08
CA TYR A 65 -25.80 -2.38 11.10
C TYR A 65 -25.34 -3.80 11.47
N GLY A 66 -25.70 -4.29 12.66
CA GLY A 66 -25.19 -5.54 13.24
C GLY A 66 -23.95 -5.34 14.11
N GLU A 67 -23.60 -6.37 14.87
CA GLU A 67 -22.42 -6.34 15.74
C GLU A 67 -21.10 -6.25 14.95
N SER A 68 -20.07 -5.64 15.55
CA SER A 68 -18.73 -5.53 14.97
C SER A 68 -17.68 -5.46 16.07
N ASP A 69 -16.57 -6.15 15.87
CA ASP A 69 -15.42 -6.10 16.78
C ASP A 69 -14.73 -4.73 16.79
N ARG A 70 -14.83 -4.00 15.67
CA ARG A 70 -14.23 -2.66 15.50
C ARG A 70 -15.17 -1.75 14.72
N TYR A 71 -15.46 -0.58 15.31
CA TYR A 71 -16.39 0.38 14.70
C TYR A 71 -15.74 1.24 13.61
N VAL A 72 -14.44 1.47 13.68
CA VAL A 72 -13.68 2.13 12.61
C VAL A 72 -12.86 1.07 11.88
N SER A 73 -13.49 0.43 10.90
CA SER A 73 -12.92 -0.67 10.12
C SER A 73 -13.57 -0.76 8.73
N GLU A 74 -12.88 -1.45 7.81
CA GLU A 74 -13.41 -1.74 6.47
C GLU A 74 -14.71 -2.57 6.54
N ASP A 75 -14.74 -3.56 7.41
CA ASP A 75 -15.90 -4.45 7.58
C ASP A 75 -17.13 -3.67 8.05
N ARG A 76 -16.97 -2.79 9.04
CA ARG A 76 -18.07 -1.91 9.48
C ARG A 76 -18.53 -1.00 8.35
N LEU A 77 -17.63 -0.40 7.60
CA LEU A 77 -17.97 0.42 6.44
C LEU A 77 -18.81 -0.39 5.42
N LYS A 78 -18.37 -1.60 5.08
CA LYS A 78 -19.09 -2.48 4.15
C LYS A 78 -20.49 -2.86 4.65
N GLN A 79 -20.66 -3.14 5.95
CA GLN A 79 -21.97 -3.37 6.56
C GLN A 79 -22.88 -2.15 6.37
N MET A 80 -22.38 -0.94 6.66
CA MET A 80 -23.12 0.32 6.50
C MET A 80 -23.55 0.54 5.06
N ILE A 81 -22.62 0.50 4.12
CA ILE A 81 -22.88 0.70 2.69
C ILE A 81 -23.93 -0.28 2.17
N ASN A 82 -23.82 -1.55 2.54
CA ASN A 82 -24.77 -2.58 2.11
C ASN A 82 -26.17 -2.35 2.69
N PHE A 83 -26.25 -2.01 3.96
CA PHE A 83 -27.54 -1.73 4.63
C PHE A 83 -28.22 -0.50 4.02
N GLU A 84 -27.52 0.62 3.98
CA GLU A 84 -28.02 1.91 3.49
C GLU A 84 -28.43 1.84 2.01
N TYR A 85 -27.62 1.19 1.17
CA TYR A 85 -27.94 1.04 -0.26
C TYR A 85 -29.20 0.20 -0.47
N LYS A 86 -29.32 -0.93 0.25
CA LYS A 86 -30.54 -1.77 0.21
C LYS A 86 -31.76 -1.01 0.72
N LEU A 87 -31.63 -0.23 1.79
CA LEU A 87 -32.71 0.59 2.33
C LEU A 87 -33.16 1.63 1.31
N THR A 88 -32.22 2.39 0.73
CA THR A 88 -32.46 3.45 -0.24
C THR A 88 -33.15 2.91 -1.49
N THR A 89 -32.58 1.90 -2.13
CA THR A 89 -33.11 1.33 -3.39
C THR A 89 -34.45 0.66 -3.21
N ARG A 90 -34.66 -0.05 -2.10
CA ARG A 90 -35.93 -0.69 -1.79
C ARG A 90 -37.03 0.34 -1.55
N LYS A 91 -36.79 1.38 -0.74
CA LYS A 91 -37.76 2.40 -0.38
C LYS A 91 -38.12 3.33 -1.53
N LEU A 92 -37.14 3.58 -2.41
CA LEU A 92 -37.26 4.53 -3.54
C LEU A 92 -37.32 3.82 -4.90
N ASN A 93 -37.73 2.55 -4.91
CA ASN A 93 -37.79 1.74 -6.12
C ASN A 93 -38.62 2.37 -7.26
N SER A 94 -39.69 3.14 -6.91
CA SER A 94 -40.48 3.89 -7.90
C SER A 94 -39.67 4.88 -8.75
N ARG A 95 -38.49 5.31 -8.25
CA ARG A 95 -37.57 6.24 -8.96
C ARG A 95 -36.51 5.52 -9.78
N SER A 96 -36.34 4.20 -9.64
CA SER A 96 -35.18 3.44 -10.17
C SER A 96 -34.96 3.59 -11.66
N LYS A 97 -36.04 3.78 -12.46
CA LYS A 97 -35.94 3.92 -13.93
C LYS A 97 -35.24 5.21 -14.39
N HIS A 98 -35.16 6.23 -13.52
CA HIS A 98 -34.64 7.55 -13.84
C HIS A 98 -33.59 8.01 -12.85
N THR A 99 -33.14 7.15 -11.92
CA THR A 99 -32.24 7.55 -10.84
C THR A 99 -31.03 6.63 -10.79
N ARG A 100 -29.85 7.25 -10.71
CA ARG A 100 -28.56 6.62 -10.38
C ARG A 100 -28.42 6.73 -8.89
N PHE A 101 -28.74 5.65 -8.19
CA PHE A 101 -28.66 5.64 -6.73
C PHE A 101 -27.22 5.59 -6.25
N PHE A 102 -26.97 6.27 -5.13
CA PHE A 102 -25.75 6.10 -4.34
C PHE A 102 -26.05 5.93 -2.85
N THR A 103 -25.07 5.37 -2.16
CA THR A 103 -24.93 5.47 -0.71
C THR A 103 -23.48 5.85 -0.44
N PHE A 104 -23.29 6.93 0.27
CA PHE A 104 -22.01 7.31 0.84
C PHE A 104 -22.00 6.92 2.32
N SER A 105 -21.03 6.15 2.77
CA SER A 105 -20.87 5.86 4.20
C SER A 105 -19.44 6.15 4.65
N ASN A 106 -19.31 6.51 5.92
CA ASN A 106 -18.01 6.64 6.55
C ASN A 106 -18.03 6.17 8.01
N THR A 107 -16.87 5.74 8.49
CA THR A 107 -16.65 5.46 9.90
C THR A 107 -15.29 6.06 10.28
N VAL A 108 -15.28 6.97 11.29
CA VAL A 108 -14.18 7.89 11.51
C VAL A 108 -13.89 8.06 13.00
N GLU A 109 -12.61 7.93 13.33
CA GLU A 109 -12.03 8.32 14.60
C GLU A 109 -11.14 9.54 14.38
N VAL A 110 -11.44 10.65 15.02
CA VAL A 110 -10.57 11.83 15.06
C VAL A 110 -9.74 11.84 16.34
N LEU A 111 -8.80 12.77 16.46
CA LEU A 111 -8.06 12.97 17.70
C LEU A 111 -9.02 13.10 18.89
N ASN A 112 -8.75 12.32 19.93
CA ASN A 112 -9.45 12.47 21.20
C ASN A 112 -8.97 13.73 21.94
N PHE A 113 -9.68 14.12 23.00
CA PHE A 113 -9.34 15.31 23.78
C PHE A 113 -7.91 15.28 24.33
N GLY A 114 -7.42 14.12 24.74
CA GLY A 114 -6.05 13.93 25.26
C GLY A 114 -4.99 13.76 24.18
N LYS A 115 -5.35 13.75 22.89
CA LYS A 115 -4.44 13.56 21.74
C LYS A 115 -3.56 12.30 21.87
N THR A 116 -4.13 11.23 22.39
CA THR A 116 -3.42 9.96 22.64
C THR A 116 -3.60 8.93 21.51
N ASN A 117 -4.51 9.20 20.56
CA ASN A 117 -4.76 8.39 19.37
C ASN A 117 -4.31 9.12 18.11
N ASN A 118 -4.38 8.45 16.98
CA ASN A 118 -4.21 9.04 15.65
C ASN A 118 -5.56 9.05 14.94
N GLY A 119 -5.92 10.18 14.32
CA GLY A 119 -7.13 10.28 13.53
C GLY A 119 -7.03 9.44 12.26
N HIS A 120 -8.06 8.61 12.00
CA HIS A 120 -8.18 7.84 10.76
C HIS A 120 -9.63 7.54 10.43
N GLY A 121 -9.88 7.16 9.19
CA GLY A 121 -11.24 6.82 8.78
C GLY A 121 -11.33 6.01 7.51
N TRP A 122 -12.44 5.30 7.40
CA TRP A 122 -12.86 4.60 6.20
C TRP A 122 -14.03 5.33 5.56
N LEU A 123 -13.95 5.57 4.25
CA LEU A 123 -15.00 6.19 3.45
C LEU A 123 -15.33 5.25 2.30
N GLY A 124 -16.61 5.18 1.95
CA GLY A 124 -17.03 4.36 0.83
C GLY A 124 -18.26 4.90 0.12
N VAL A 125 -18.32 4.62 -1.17
CA VAL A 125 -19.44 4.97 -2.03
C VAL A 125 -19.86 3.73 -2.80
N ARG A 126 -21.14 3.35 -2.67
CA ARG A 126 -21.78 2.38 -3.55
C ARG A 126 -22.71 3.14 -4.48
N PHE A 127 -22.52 3.01 -5.79
CA PHE A 127 -23.15 3.92 -6.76
C PHE A 127 -23.43 3.27 -8.12
N GLN A 128 -24.42 3.78 -8.80
CA GLN A 128 -24.75 3.40 -10.16
C GLN A 128 -24.31 4.49 -11.15
N LEU A 129 -23.71 4.11 -12.26
CA LEU A 129 -23.41 5.04 -13.39
C LEU A 129 -24.58 5.16 -14.36
N LYS A 130 -25.51 4.19 -14.35
CA LYS A 130 -26.74 4.20 -15.14
C LYS A 130 -27.92 3.77 -14.28
N PRO A 131 -29.13 4.30 -14.49
CA PRO A 131 -30.32 3.81 -13.80
C PRO A 131 -30.50 2.31 -13.99
N MET A 132 -30.94 1.62 -12.93
CA MET A 132 -31.16 0.17 -12.88
C MET A 132 -29.92 -0.72 -13.13
N ALA A 133 -28.74 -0.16 -13.32
CA ALA A 133 -27.50 -0.94 -13.44
C ALA A 133 -27.10 -1.54 -12.09
N GLU A 134 -26.31 -2.62 -12.12
CA GLU A 134 -25.62 -3.12 -10.94
C GLU A 134 -24.68 -2.05 -10.40
N PRO A 135 -24.59 -1.90 -9.07
CA PRO A 135 -23.77 -0.83 -8.47
C PRO A 135 -22.28 -1.14 -8.52
N ASN A 136 -21.50 -0.09 -8.57
CA ASN A 136 -20.07 -0.09 -8.33
C ASN A 136 -19.80 0.30 -6.87
N GLU A 137 -18.58 0.03 -6.41
CA GLU A 137 -18.13 0.35 -5.05
C GLU A 137 -16.72 0.96 -5.08
N CYS A 138 -16.57 2.08 -4.38
CA CYS A 138 -15.28 2.69 -4.12
C CYS A 138 -15.06 2.79 -2.62
N ILE A 139 -13.93 2.27 -2.13
CA ILE A 139 -13.54 2.31 -0.71
C ILE A 139 -12.18 2.99 -0.59
N VAL A 140 -12.06 3.87 0.40
CA VAL A 140 -10.84 4.64 0.70
C VAL A 140 -10.58 4.59 2.19
N HIS A 141 -9.33 4.38 2.60
CA HIS A 141 -8.86 4.60 3.96
C HIS A 141 -7.92 5.79 4.02
N VAL A 142 -8.05 6.59 5.07
CA VAL A 142 -7.22 7.79 5.27
C VAL A 142 -6.69 7.88 6.70
N ASN A 143 -5.46 8.40 6.82
CA ASN A 143 -4.92 8.92 8.06
C ASN A 143 -5.03 10.44 8.04
N MET A 144 -5.31 11.04 9.20
CA MET A 144 -5.46 12.49 9.37
C MET A 144 -4.32 13.03 10.23
N HIS A 145 -3.58 14.02 9.72
CA HIS A 145 -2.35 14.50 10.34
C HIS A 145 -2.49 15.83 11.10
N ASP A 146 -3.61 16.56 10.90
CA ASP A 146 -3.87 17.78 11.66
C ASP A 146 -3.88 17.48 13.17
N ASN A 147 -3.23 18.35 13.96
CA ASN A 147 -3.22 18.24 15.41
C ASN A 147 -4.42 18.94 16.06
N ASP A 148 -5.55 18.92 15.37
CA ASP A 148 -6.82 19.53 15.81
C ASP A 148 -8.00 18.74 15.26
N GLN A 149 -8.94 18.37 16.13
CA GLN A 149 -10.11 17.55 15.79
C GLN A 149 -10.99 18.20 14.71
N LYS A 150 -11.22 19.50 14.79
CA LYS A 150 -12.07 20.22 13.83
C LYS A 150 -11.41 20.30 12.46
N LEU A 151 -10.09 20.51 12.42
CA LEU A 151 -9.35 20.51 11.18
C LEU A 151 -9.39 19.14 10.50
N GLN A 152 -9.27 18.04 11.28
CA GLN A 152 -9.43 16.67 10.77
C GLN A 152 -10.81 16.44 10.16
N GLN A 153 -11.88 16.83 10.87
CA GLN A 153 -13.25 16.72 10.36
C GLN A 153 -13.46 17.51 9.06
N ASN A 154 -12.94 18.75 9.01
CA ASN A 154 -13.04 19.58 7.81
C ASN A 154 -12.32 18.95 6.60
N ALA A 155 -11.10 18.47 6.78
CA ALA A 155 -10.34 17.83 5.69
C ALA A 155 -11.05 16.55 5.19
N LEU A 156 -11.57 15.74 6.11
CA LEU A 156 -12.36 14.55 5.78
C LEU A 156 -13.66 14.92 5.02
N GLY A 157 -14.33 16.00 5.43
CA GLY A 157 -15.52 16.50 4.76
C GLY A 157 -15.25 16.85 3.30
N VAL A 158 -14.14 17.55 3.03
CA VAL A 158 -13.69 17.88 1.67
C VAL A 158 -13.39 16.63 0.86
N LEU A 159 -12.64 15.67 1.45
CA LEU A 159 -12.31 14.40 0.82
C LEU A 159 -13.58 13.62 0.43
N GLY A 160 -14.58 13.55 1.32
CA GLY A 160 -15.85 12.84 1.03
C GLY A 160 -16.60 13.44 -0.15
N VAL A 161 -16.63 14.78 -0.25
CA VAL A 161 -17.21 15.47 -1.42
C VAL A 161 -16.42 15.15 -2.69
N ASN A 162 -15.08 15.19 -2.61
CA ASN A 162 -14.21 14.87 -3.75
C ASN A 162 -14.43 13.41 -4.21
N LEU A 163 -14.53 12.47 -3.27
CA LEU A 163 -14.76 11.05 -3.55
C LEU A 163 -16.09 10.84 -4.29
N LEU A 164 -17.20 11.37 -3.75
CA LEU A 164 -18.50 11.22 -4.41
C LEU A 164 -18.53 11.93 -5.78
N TYR A 165 -17.88 13.08 -5.90
CA TYR A 165 -17.73 13.78 -7.15
C TYR A 165 -16.92 12.97 -8.18
N ALA A 166 -15.82 12.38 -7.79
CA ALA A 166 -14.97 11.55 -8.65
C ALA A 166 -15.71 10.31 -9.14
N CYS A 167 -16.52 9.66 -8.31
CA CYS A 167 -17.34 8.51 -8.69
C CYS A 167 -18.25 8.81 -9.90
N TYR A 168 -18.79 10.01 -9.98
CA TYR A 168 -19.71 10.37 -11.08
C TYR A 168 -19.08 11.11 -12.24
N PHE A 169 -18.08 11.95 -11.99
CA PHE A 169 -17.55 12.86 -13.01
C PHE A 169 -16.15 12.52 -13.51
N TYR A 170 -15.42 11.64 -12.80
CA TYR A 170 -14.06 11.20 -13.16
C TYR A 170 -13.94 9.69 -13.28
N SER A 171 -15.06 8.96 -13.28
CA SER A 171 -15.10 7.49 -13.40
C SER A 171 -14.40 6.94 -14.65
N HIS A 172 -14.33 7.73 -15.72
CA HIS A 172 -13.69 7.38 -17.00
C HIS A 172 -12.17 7.58 -17.02
N ASP A 173 -11.60 8.29 -16.05
CA ASP A 173 -10.16 8.55 -15.93
C ASP A 173 -9.66 8.23 -14.52
N PRO A 174 -9.12 7.01 -14.30
CA PRO A 174 -8.64 6.58 -13.00
C PRO A 174 -7.50 7.45 -12.43
N LYS A 175 -6.69 8.08 -13.29
CA LYS A 175 -5.61 8.98 -12.87
C LYS A 175 -6.17 10.28 -12.33
N LEU A 176 -7.12 10.87 -13.03
CA LEU A 176 -7.80 12.09 -12.59
C LEU A 176 -8.65 11.81 -11.35
N PHE A 177 -9.33 10.64 -11.29
CA PHE A 177 -10.07 10.20 -10.13
C PHE A 177 -9.20 10.29 -8.87
N LEU A 178 -8.04 9.61 -8.85
CA LEU A 178 -7.14 9.62 -7.69
C LEU A 178 -6.66 11.03 -7.36
N LYS A 179 -6.12 11.76 -8.34
CA LYS A 179 -5.58 13.11 -8.08
C LYS A 179 -6.61 14.05 -7.48
N SER A 180 -7.87 13.95 -7.94
CA SER A 180 -8.96 14.83 -7.50
C SER A 180 -9.41 14.58 -6.05
N LEU A 181 -9.02 13.47 -5.43
CA LEU A 181 -9.37 13.17 -4.03
C LEU A 181 -8.82 14.21 -3.06
N LEU A 182 -7.65 14.76 -3.34
CA LEU A 182 -7.01 15.78 -2.49
C LEU A 182 -7.24 17.23 -2.97
N ASP A 183 -8.14 17.45 -3.94
CA ASP A 183 -8.50 18.80 -4.37
C ASP A 183 -9.01 19.64 -3.19
N ASN A 184 -8.51 20.87 -3.07
CA ASN A 184 -8.84 21.82 -1.97
C ASN A 184 -8.47 21.31 -0.55
N ILE A 185 -7.53 20.38 -0.45
CA ILE A 185 -6.92 19.93 0.79
C ILE A 185 -5.44 20.30 0.72
N ASP A 186 -4.95 21.03 1.70
CA ASP A 186 -3.54 21.42 1.76
C ASP A 186 -2.65 20.18 1.97
N ASP A 187 -1.41 20.28 1.50
CA ASP A 187 -0.43 19.21 1.61
C ASP A 187 -0.25 18.73 3.05
N ASN A 188 0.00 17.44 3.22
CA ASN A 188 0.25 16.78 4.51
C ASN A 188 -0.92 16.80 5.54
N ARG A 189 -2.12 17.21 5.17
CA ARG A 189 -3.29 17.12 6.07
C ARG A 189 -3.91 15.74 6.10
N LEU A 190 -3.94 15.06 4.95
CA LEU A 190 -4.46 13.69 4.79
C LEU A 190 -3.46 12.81 4.07
N GLU A 191 -3.43 11.54 4.45
CA GLU A 191 -2.77 10.46 3.73
C GLU A 191 -3.82 9.45 3.28
N VAL A 192 -3.93 9.22 1.97
CA VAL A 192 -4.79 8.17 1.40
C VAL A 192 -3.94 6.92 1.20
N ASN A 193 -4.00 5.97 2.13
CA ASN A 193 -3.13 4.79 2.13
C ASN A 193 -3.80 3.49 1.67
N MET A 194 -5.10 3.54 1.35
CA MET A 194 -5.82 2.45 0.72
C MET A 194 -6.90 3.01 -0.21
N PHE A 195 -7.01 2.44 -1.40
CA PHE A 195 -8.02 2.76 -2.40
C PHE A 195 -8.44 1.50 -3.14
N SER A 196 -9.74 1.26 -3.25
CA SER A 196 -10.30 0.16 -4.00
C SER A 196 -11.49 0.66 -4.82
N LEU A 197 -11.50 0.37 -6.12
CA LEU A 197 -12.60 0.68 -7.03
C LEU A 197 -12.98 -0.61 -7.76
N LYS A 198 -14.19 -1.11 -7.50
CA LYS A 198 -14.68 -2.41 -7.99
C LYS A 198 -16.11 -2.26 -8.52
N GLY A 199 -16.49 -3.13 -9.43
CA GLY A 199 -17.85 -3.22 -9.95
C GLY A 199 -17.90 -3.43 -11.46
N PRO A 200 -19.10 -3.62 -12.02
CA PRO A 200 -19.27 -3.99 -13.44
C PRO A 200 -18.63 -3.00 -14.41
N ASP A 201 -18.69 -1.70 -14.09
CA ASP A 201 -18.12 -0.66 -14.94
C ASP A 201 -16.60 -0.51 -14.77
N PHE A 202 -15.97 -1.17 -13.76
CA PHE A 202 -14.57 -1.02 -13.40
C PHE A 202 -13.76 -2.32 -13.45
N ASN A 203 -14.26 -3.37 -14.13
CA ASN A 203 -13.53 -4.64 -14.29
C ASN A 203 -12.18 -4.49 -15.00
N HIS A 204 -11.98 -3.39 -15.73
CA HIS A 204 -10.73 -3.05 -16.42
C HIS A 204 -9.71 -2.34 -15.51
N ILE A 205 -10.10 -1.99 -14.28
CA ILE A 205 -9.23 -1.30 -13.32
C ILE A 205 -8.47 -2.31 -12.47
N ASP A 206 -7.15 -2.28 -12.57
CA ASP A 206 -6.30 -3.01 -11.63
C ASP A 206 -6.01 -2.14 -10.39
N ASN A 207 -6.54 -2.53 -9.25
CA ASN A 207 -6.36 -1.78 -7.99
C ASN A 207 -4.91 -1.78 -7.50
N ARG A 208 -4.05 -2.69 -7.96
CA ARG A 208 -2.61 -2.68 -7.68
C ARG A 208 -1.92 -1.51 -8.37
N LEU A 209 -2.34 -1.19 -9.60
CA LEU A 209 -1.88 0.03 -10.29
C LEU A 209 -2.40 1.31 -9.62
N MET A 210 -3.62 1.28 -9.07
CA MET A 210 -4.13 2.41 -8.30
C MET A 210 -3.30 2.64 -7.04
N ALA A 211 -2.93 1.57 -6.33
CA ALA A 211 -2.05 1.65 -5.17
C ALA A 211 -0.63 2.14 -5.51
N LEU A 212 -0.03 1.67 -6.62
CA LEU A 212 1.23 2.23 -7.12
C LEU A 212 1.11 3.74 -7.36
N ARG A 213 -0.01 4.18 -7.93
CA ARG A 213 -0.26 5.61 -8.19
C ARG A 213 -0.44 6.42 -6.92
N LEU A 214 -1.04 5.86 -5.85
CA LEU A 214 -1.09 6.53 -4.55
C LEU A 214 0.31 6.89 -4.06
N VAL A 215 1.25 5.94 -4.11
CA VAL A 215 2.64 6.17 -3.69
C VAL A 215 3.36 7.13 -4.67
N LYS A 216 3.17 6.95 -5.98
CA LYS A 216 3.78 7.79 -7.02
C LYS A 216 3.32 9.25 -6.96
N TYR A 217 2.08 9.50 -6.54
CA TYR A 217 1.53 10.86 -6.41
C TYR A 217 1.76 11.46 -5.02
N GLY A 218 2.47 10.75 -4.13
CA GLY A 218 2.74 11.22 -2.77
C GLY A 218 1.50 11.28 -1.86
N MET A 219 0.42 10.56 -2.22
CA MET A 219 -0.79 10.47 -1.39
C MET A 219 -0.58 9.58 -0.17
N THR A 220 0.37 8.68 -0.23
CA THR A 220 0.91 7.85 0.86
C THR A 220 2.36 7.50 0.58
N GLU A 221 3.10 7.15 1.62
CA GLU A 221 4.48 6.66 1.48
C GLU A 221 4.58 5.16 1.21
N ALA A 222 3.54 4.37 1.54
CA ALA A 222 3.53 2.93 1.31
C ALA A 222 2.13 2.34 1.17
N THR A 223 2.02 1.30 0.34
CA THR A 223 0.82 0.46 0.19
C THR A 223 1.20 -1.01 0.26
N ILE A 224 0.27 -1.89 0.66
CA ILE A 224 0.51 -3.33 0.82
C ILE A 224 -0.56 -4.12 0.06
N PHE A 225 -0.14 -5.23 -0.58
CA PHE A 225 -1.03 -6.24 -1.17
C PHE A 225 -0.82 -7.59 -0.51
N GLY A 226 -1.89 -8.31 -0.31
CA GLY A 226 -1.84 -9.72 0.06
C GLY A 226 -1.40 -10.63 -1.11
N SER A 227 -1.14 -11.88 -0.81
CA SER A 227 -0.77 -12.89 -1.81
C SER A 227 -1.84 -13.14 -2.88
N ASN A 228 -3.09 -12.78 -2.62
CA ASN A 228 -4.19 -12.82 -3.59
C ASN A 228 -4.28 -11.53 -4.46
N GLY A 229 -3.38 -10.57 -4.25
CA GLY A 229 -3.36 -9.28 -4.94
C GLY A 229 -4.35 -8.23 -4.39
N ASP A 230 -5.12 -8.56 -3.36
CA ASP A 230 -6.01 -7.58 -2.71
C ASP A 230 -5.20 -6.56 -1.90
N LEU A 231 -5.65 -5.31 -1.95
CA LEU A 231 -5.07 -4.26 -1.14
C LEU A 231 -5.38 -4.50 0.34
N LEU A 232 -4.38 -4.28 1.17
CA LEU A 232 -4.46 -4.39 2.62
C LEU A 232 -4.13 -3.04 3.25
N GLN A 233 -4.88 -2.67 4.27
CA GLN A 233 -4.55 -1.48 5.06
C GLN A 233 -3.35 -1.79 5.96
N PRO A 234 -2.21 -1.06 5.81
CA PRO A 234 -0.96 -1.45 6.46
C PRO A 234 -1.03 -1.54 7.99
N ALA A 235 -1.68 -0.56 8.65
CA ALA A 235 -1.79 -0.52 10.10
C ALA A 235 -2.74 -1.59 10.67
N GLU A 236 -3.68 -2.12 9.90
CA GLU A 236 -4.52 -3.25 10.33
C GLU A 236 -3.80 -4.58 10.11
N TYR A 237 -3.20 -4.77 8.93
CA TYR A 237 -2.55 -6.03 8.55
C TYR A 237 -1.31 -6.35 9.41
N LEU A 238 -0.51 -5.31 9.74
CA LEU A 238 0.74 -5.45 10.49
C LEU A 238 0.60 -5.12 11.99
N TYR A 239 -0.61 -4.79 12.46
CA TYR A 239 -0.82 -4.43 13.87
C TYR A 239 -0.38 -5.52 14.84
N LYS A 240 0.58 -5.18 15.71
CA LYS A 240 1.17 -6.11 16.69
C LYS A 240 1.72 -7.41 16.08
N LYS A 241 2.15 -7.37 14.82
CA LYS A 241 2.83 -8.49 14.15
C LYS A 241 4.34 -8.31 14.17
N ASN A 242 5.08 -9.41 14.24
CA ASN A 242 6.49 -9.43 13.90
C ASN A 242 6.62 -9.39 12.39
N VAL A 243 7.57 -8.62 11.86
CA VAL A 243 7.68 -8.41 10.41
C VAL A 243 9.09 -8.74 9.94
N LEU A 244 9.19 -9.59 8.94
CA LEU A 244 10.42 -9.87 8.23
C LEU A 244 10.32 -9.23 6.83
N VAL A 245 11.16 -8.22 6.57
CA VAL A 245 11.17 -7.49 5.31
C VAL A 245 12.32 -7.93 4.43
N MET A 246 12.03 -8.13 3.16
CA MET A 246 13.05 -8.33 2.15
C MET A 246 12.87 -7.30 1.03
N ARG A 247 13.84 -6.38 0.90
CA ARG A 247 13.85 -5.37 -0.16
C ARG A 247 14.62 -5.87 -1.37
N GLY A 248 14.08 -5.68 -2.56
CA GLY A 248 14.74 -6.06 -3.80
C GLY A 248 14.01 -5.61 -5.05
N ARG A 249 14.65 -5.81 -6.20
CA ARG A 249 14.06 -5.52 -7.52
C ARG A 249 13.10 -6.63 -7.98
N PHE A 250 13.36 -7.88 -7.62
CA PHE A 250 12.56 -9.08 -7.96
C PHE A 250 12.14 -9.16 -9.44
N ARG A 251 13.11 -9.01 -10.33
CA ARG A 251 12.91 -8.88 -11.78
C ARG A 251 13.78 -9.88 -12.56
N PRO A 252 13.42 -11.17 -12.58
CA PRO A 252 12.46 -11.86 -11.70
C PRO A 252 13.04 -12.28 -10.35
N VAL A 253 12.22 -12.98 -9.54
CA VAL A 253 12.66 -13.71 -8.34
C VAL A 253 13.54 -14.89 -8.76
N THR A 254 14.73 -15.01 -8.16
CA THR A 254 15.71 -16.08 -8.43
C THR A 254 15.82 -17.05 -7.27
N HIS A 255 16.57 -18.15 -7.46
CA HIS A 255 16.90 -19.09 -6.38
C HIS A 255 17.61 -18.39 -5.21
N VAL A 256 18.48 -17.40 -5.48
CA VAL A 256 19.14 -16.57 -4.45
C VAL A 256 18.12 -15.88 -3.56
N ASN A 257 17.08 -15.28 -4.14
CA ASN A 257 16.05 -14.59 -3.36
C ASN A 257 15.31 -15.54 -2.43
N ILE A 258 15.02 -16.76 -2.90
CA ILE A 258 14.32 -17.78 -2.09
C ILE A 258 15.22 -18.32 -0.98
N ASP A 259 16.50 -18.56 -1.25
CA ASP A 259 17.45 -19.01 -0.23
C ASP A 259 17.66 -17.92 0.84
N MET A 260 17.87 -16.65 0.42
CA MET A 260 17.91 -15.50 1.33
C MET A 260 16.69 -15.45 2.25
N LEU A 261 15.49 -15.61 1.68
CA LEU A 261 14.24 -15.60 2.44
C LEU A 261 14.20 -16.75 3.46
N ASN A 262 14.44 -17.98 3.00
CA ASN A 262 14.32 -19.17 3.84
C ASN A 262 15.32 -19.14 5.00
N LYS A 263 16.58 -18.82 4.71
CA LYS A 263 17.63 -18.73 5.73
C LYS A 263 17.44 -17.56 6.69
N GLY A 264 17.06 -16.40 6.16
CA GLY A 264 16.75 -15.23 6.98
C GLY A 264 15.53 -15.45 7.88
N LYS A 265 14.49 -16.11 7.35
CA LYS A 265 13.29 -16.47 8.11
C LYS A 265 13.62 -17.45 9.23
N GLU A 266 14.43 -18.48 8.96
CA GLU A 266 14.87 -19.44 9.96
C GLU A 266 15.60 -18.77 11.15
N LEU A 267 16.45 -17.78 10.87
CA LEU A 267 17.14 -17.00 11.89
C LEU A 267 16.19 -16.07 12.66
N PHE A 268 15.27 -15.43 11.94
CA PHE A 268 14.29 -14.53 12.54
C PHE A 268 13.32 -15.24 13.49
N GLU A 269 12.84 -16.42 13.11
CA GLU A 269 11.92 -17.23 13.91
C GLU A 269 12.57 -17.84 15.16
N LYS A 270 13.91 -17.88 15.23
CA LYS A 270 14.68 -18.28 16.42
C LYS A 270 14.88 -17.16 17.44
N GLU A 271 14.55 -15.91 17.10
CA GLU A 271 14.64 -14.80 18.04
C GLU A 271 13.62 -14.95 19.17
N GLU A 272 14.06 -14.69 20.41
CA GLU A 272 13.27 -14.92 21.62
C GLU A 272 11.89 -14.22 21.63
N ASP A 273 11.82 -13.01 21.03
CA ASP A 273 10.61 -12.18 20.99
C ASP A 273 9.75 -12.41 19.74
N VAL A 274 10.04 -13.41 18.90
CA VAL A 274 9.33 -13.69 17.66
C VAL A 274 8.37 -14.86 17.83
N ASP A 275 7.10 -14.60 17.61
CA ASP A 275 6.05 -15.60 17.50
C ASP A 275 5.80 -15.88 15.99
N PRO A 276 6.15 -17.09 15.48
CA PRO A 276 5.95 -17.43 14.06
C PRO A 276 4.51 -17.26 13.57
N GLU A 277 3.50 -17.60 14.40
CA GLU A 277 2.08 -17.47 14.08
C GLU A 277 1.65 -16.01 13.89
N ARG A 278 2.35 -15.11 14.58
CA ARG A 278 2.13 -13.65 14.49
C ARG A 278 3.15 -12.95 13.63
N SER A 279 3.91 -13.68 12.84
CA SER A 279 4.90 -13.11 11.92
C SER A 279 4.34 -12.92 10.52
N ARG A 280 4.83 -11.89 9.84
CA ARG A 280 4.51 -11.60 8.43
C ARG A 280 5.80 -11.37 7.65
N VAL A 281 5.89 -12.01 6.49
CA VAL A 281 6.95 -11.75 5.52
C VAL A 281 6.43 -10.73 4.51
N VAL A 282 7.21 -9.67 4.28
CA VAL A 282 6.85 -8.58 3.38
C VAL A 282 7.98 -8.37 2.37
N PHE A 283 7.66 -8.51 1.10
CA PHE A 283 8.56 -8.16 0.00
C PHE A 283 8.36 -6.69 -0.36
N GLU A 284 9.43 -5.91 -0.30
CA GLU A 284 9.35 -4.48 -0.55
C GLU A 284 9.94 -4.12 -1.92
N LEU A 285 9.12 -3.46 -2.73
CA LEU A 285 9.47 -2.82 -4.00
C LEU A 285 9.48 -1.31 -3.78
N THR A 286 10.61 -0.63 -3.95
CA THR A 286 10.66 0.82 -3.84
C THR A 286 10.36 1.50 -5.18
N LEU A 287 9.79 2.71 -5.17
CA LEU A 287 9.63 3.50 -6.39
C LEU A 287 10.99 3.71 -7.09
N LYS A 288 12.07 3.84 -6.33
CA LYS A 288 13.44 3.97 -6.87
C LYS A 288 13.83 2.73 -7.67
N ASP A 289 13.57 1.52 -7.14
CA ASP A 289 13.91 0.27 -7.83
C ASP A 289 13.01 0.03 -9.06
N LEU A 290 11.75 0.48 -8.99
CA LEU A 290 10.82 0.42 -10.11
C LEU A 290 11.18 1.41 -11.24
N SER A 291 11.84 2.53 -10.91
CA SER A 291 12.27 3.56 -11.87
C SER A 291 13.76 3.50 -12.25
N ALA A 292 14.46 2.45 -11.85
CA ALA A 292 15.92 2.35 -12.04
C ALA A 292 16.37 2.43 -13.53
N GLU A 293 15.51 2.03 -14.45
CA GLU A 293 15.73 2.05 -15.90
C GLU A 293 14.95 3.15 -16.62
N GLY A 294 14.42 4.14 -15.88
CA GLY A 294 13.64 5.25 -16.43
C GLY A 294 12.24 5.37 -15.84
N ALA A 295 11.23 5.65 -16.67
CA ALA A 295 9.84 5.74 -16.19
C ALA A 295 9.33 4.37 -15.73
N ILE A 296 8.54 4.36 -14.64
CA ILE A 296 7.87 3.13 -14.17
C ILE A 296 6.91 2.63 -15.25
N ILE A 297 7.12 1.40 -15.70
CA ILE A 297 6.28 0.71 -16.68
C ILE A 297 5.23 -0.12 -15.90
N ASP A 298 3.96 0.17 -16.13
CA ASP A 298 2.84 -0.48 -15.42
C ASP A 298 2.87 -2.01 -15.58
N LYS A 299 3.22 -2.53 -16.78
CA LYS A 299 3.32 -3.98 -17.03
C LYS A 299 4.45 -4.60 -16.21
N ASP A 300 5.67 -4.06 -16.26
CA ASP A 300 6.83 -4.58 -15.50
C ASP A 300 6.55 -4.61 -13.99
N PHE A 301 5.87 -3.59 -13.49
CA PHE A 301 5.42 -3.57 -12.08
C PHE A 301 4.45 -4.72 -11.79
N LEU A 302 3.42 -4.92 -12.62
CA LEU A 302 2.45 -5.99 -12.43
C LEU A 302 3.11 -7.36 -12.54
N ASP A 303 4.04 -7.56 -13.46
CA ASP A 303 4.79 -8.80 -13.63
C ASP A 303 5.55 -9.18 -12.34
N ARG A 304 6.22 -8.23 -11.70
CA ARG A 304 6.92 -8.44 -10.41
C ARG A 304 5.94 -8.80 -9.29
N VAL A 305 4.82 -8.06 -9.19
CA VAL A 305 3.79 -8.32 -8.16
C VAL A 305 3.13 -9.69 -8.39
N ASP A 306 2.82 -10.04 -9.63
CA ASP A 306 2.22 -11.33 -9.97
C ASP A 306 3.12 -12.51 -9.57
N ILE A 307 4.43 -12.41 -9.80
CA ILE A 307 5.39 -13.42 -9.37
C ILE A 307 5.38 -13.56 -7.84
N LEU A 308 5.55 -12.44 -7.11
CA LEU A 308 5.62 -12.46 -5.65
C LEU A 308 4.32 -12.98 -5.02
N CYS A 309 3.16 -12.52 -5.51
CA CYS A 309 1.85 -13.01 -5.05
C CYS A 309 1.63 -14.49 -5.37
N SER A 310 2.07 -14.98 -6.55
CA SER A 310 1.95 -16.40 -6.92
C SER A 310 2.78 -17.33 -6.02
N LEU A 311 3.83 -16.80 -5.42
CA LEU A 311 4.64 -17.50 -4.41
C LEU A 311 4.04 -17.42 -2.99
N GLY A 312 2.87 -16.80 -2.83
CA GLY A 312 2.18 -16.66 -1.55
C GLY A 312 2.67 -15.48 -0.68
N HIS A 313 3.42 -14.55 -1.26
CA HIS A 313 4.03 -13.46 -0.50
C HIS A 313 3.19 -12.19 -0.48
N THR A 314 3.29 -11.46 0.62
CA THR A 314 2.78 -10.08 0.77
C THR A 314 3.77 -9.11 0.15
N VAL A 315 3.27 -8.16 -0.64
CA VAL A 315 4.09 -7.17 -1.35
C VAL A 315 3.79 -5.76 -0.83
N MET A 316 4.82 -5.02 -0.48
CA MET A 316 4.75 -3.59 -0.13
C MET A 316 5.40 -2.75 -1.22
N ILE A 317 4.70 -1.72 -1.68
CA ILE A 317 5.29 -0.66 -2.49
C ILE A 317 5.58 0.51 -1.57
N SER A 318 6.78 1.09 -1.68
CA SER A 318 7.15 2.23 -0.85
C SER A 318 7.95 3.31 -1.60
N ASN A 319 7.90 4.52 -1.07
CA ASN A 319 8.79 5.62 -1.43
C ASN A 319 9.97 5.75 -0.45
N TYR A 320 10.20 4.77 0.40
CA TYR A 320 11.27 4.80 1.38
C TYR A 320 12.61 4.39 0.76
N VAL A 321 13.35 5.33 0.22
CA VAL A 321 14.69 5.07 -0.38
C VAL A 321 15.68 4.56 0.67
N LYS A 322 15.60 5.05 1.90
CA LYS A 322 16.52 4.72 2.99
C LYS A 322 15.94 3.65 3.91
N TYR A 323 16.77 2.66 4.30
CA TYR A 323 16.34 1.58 5.18
C TYR A 323 15.80 2.07 6.54
N TYR A 324 16.44 3.06 7.16
CA TYR A 324 15.98 3.58 8.45
C TYR A 324 14.56 4.16 8.39
N LYS A 325 14.14 4.71 7.24
CA LYS A 325 12.78 5.24 7.07
C LYS A 325 11.73 4.13 7.05
N VAL A 326 11.97 3.06 6.29
CA VAL A 326 11.02 1.94 6.21
C VAL A 326 10.92 1.19 7.53
N VAL A 327 12.04 0.96 8.23
CA VAL A 327 11.99 0.27 9.52
C VAL A 327 11.33 1.13 10.61
N ASN A 328 11.51 2.44 10.58
CA ASN A 328 10.80 3.37 11.47
C ASN A 328 9.29 3.35 11.21
N TYR A 329 8.87 3.43 9.94
CA TYR A 329 7.47 3.28 9.54
C TYR A 329 6.86 1.97 10.05
N LEU A 330 7.52 0.85 9.79
CA LEU A 330 7.07 -0.47 10.23
C LEU A 330 7.03 -0.57 11.76
N SER A 331 8.00 0.00 12.47
CA SER A 331 8.04 0.00 13.94
C SER A 331 6.83 0.72 14.55
N GLN A 332 6.41 1.84 13.96
CA GLN A 332 5.21 2.56 14.39
C GLN A 332 3.93 1.73 14.18
N ILE A 333 3.77 1.12 13.01
CA ILE A 333 2.58 0.31 12.65
C ILE A 333 2.51 -0.96 13.49
N THR A 334 3.63 -1.65 13.67
CA THR A 334 3.71 -2.91 14.42
C THR A 334 3.65 -2.71 15.92
N ARG A 335 3.63 -1.46 16.40
CA ARG A 335 3.73 -1.11 17.83
C ARG A 335 4.99 -1.70 18.46
N SER A 336 6.13 -1.43 17.83
CA SER A 336 7.47 -1.84 18.27
C SER A 336 7.66 -3.36 18.42
N ARG A 337 6.90 -4.17 17.64
CA ARG A 337 7.21 -5.60 17.51
C ARG A 337 8.49 -5.81 16.72
N LYS A 338 9.07 -7.01 16.81
CA LYS A 338 10.34 -7.35 16.17
C LYS A 338 10.25 -7.15 14.66
N ILE A 339 11.26 -6.48 14.09
CA ILE A 339 11.42 -6.28 12.67
C ILE A 339 12.77 -6.84 12.25
N GLY A 340 12.75 -7.86 11.39
CA GLY A 340 13.90 -8.37 10.70
C GLY A 340 13.99 -7.79 9.29
N VAL A 341 15.19 -7.43 8.85
CA VAL A 341 15.44 -7.00 7.46
C VAL A 341 16.46 -7.95 6.86
N ILE A 342 16.08 -8.64 5.79
CA ILE A 342 17.00 -9.45 4.99
C ILE A 342 17.57 -8.57 3.88
N LEU A 343 18.88 -8.57 3.73
CA LEU A 343 19.57 -7.83 2.67
C LEU A 343 20.90 -8.50 2.28
N GLY A 344 21.32 -8.28 1.04
CA GLY A 344 22.64 -8.72 0.59
C GLY A 344 23.76 -7.84 1.12
N ILE A 345 24.97 -8.38 1.21
CA ILE A 345 26.17 -7.68 1.71
C ILE A 345 26.46 -6.39 0.93
N THR A 346 26.18 -6.34 -0.35
CA THR A 346 26.33 -5.13 -1.18
C THR A 346 25.38 -4.01 -0.74
N ASN A 347 24.15 -4.35 -0.38
CA ASN A 347 23.19 -3.40 0.17
C ASN A 347 23.62 -2.91 1.56
N LEU A 348 24.19 -3.80 2.40
CA LEU A 348 24.73 -3.41 3.69
C LEU A 348 25.85 -2.38 3.51
N LYS A 349 26.77 -2.59 2.57
CA LYS A 349 27.83 -1.61 2.25
C LYS A 349 27.23 -0.24 1.94
N THR A 350 26.16 -0.19 1.13
CA THR A 350 25.48 1.07 0.79
C THR A 350 24.85 1.75 2.01
N ILE A 351 24.37 0.98 3.01
CA ILE A 351 23.83 1.53 4.26
C ILE A 351 24.91 2.27 5.07
N PHE A 352 26.19 1.88 4.94
CA PHE A 352 27.31 2.53 5.60
C PHE A 352 27.92 3.71 4.80
N GLU A 353 27.38 4.08 3.64
CA GLU A 353 27.86 5.27 2.89
C GLU A 353 27.28 6.56 3.48
N GLU A 354 28.13 7.39 4.13
CA GLU A 354 27.75 8.61 4.85
C GLU A 354 27.05 9.65 3.95
N LYS A 355 27.39 9.70 2.67
CA LYS A 355 26.76 10.62 1.68
C LYS A 355 25.23 10.52 1.64
N TYR A 356 24.67 9.40 2.07
CA TYR A 356 23.21 9.22 2.10
C TYR A 356 22.53 9.87 3.31
N TYR A 357 23.31 10.42 4.25
CA TYR A 357 22.81 10.96 5.52
C TYR A 357 23.20 12.41 5.76
N GLU A 358 23.81 13.09 4.77
CA GLU A 358 24.25 14.49 4.85
C GLU A 358 23.10 15.48 5.17
N ASN A 359 21.88 15.10 4.85
CA ASN A 359 20.68 15.88 5.16
C ASN A 359 20.22 15.77 6.62
N LEU A 360 20.79 14.87 7.43
CA LEU A 360 20.51 14.70 8.84
C LEU A 360 21.52 15.49 9.67
N GLN A 361 21.07 16.14 10.76
CA GLN A 361 21.98 16.90 11.63
C GLN A 361 23.01 16.01 12.31
N GLY A 362 22.61 14.80 12.73
CA GLY A 362 23.49 13.79 13.32
C GLY A 362 24.11 12.83 12.30
N GLY A 363 23.93 13.07 11.00
CA GLY A 363 24.51 12.24 9.93
C GLY A 363 24.11 10.77 10.05
N ILE A 364 25.08 9.87 9.80
CA ILE A 364 24.89 8.41 9.87
C ILE A 364 24.49 7.94 11.28
N LEU A 365 24.94 8.62 12.34
CA LEU A 365 24.60 8.22 13.72
C LEU A 365 23.12 8.46 14.03
N GLU A 366 22.54 9.56 13.54
CA GLU A 366 21.11 9.81 13.66
C GLU A 366 20.30 8.76 12.90
N ALA A 367 20.68 8.49 11.63
CA ALA A 367 20.04 7.47 10.82
C ALA A 367 20.08 6.08 11.48
N PHE A 368 21.22 5.72 12.08
CA PHE A 368 21.41 4.43 12.73
C PHE A 368 20.67 4.34 14.08
N GLY A 369 20.60 5.45 14.83
CA GLY A 369 19.77 5.55 16.04
C GLY A 369 18.29 5.28 15.74
N LEU A 370 17.78 5.80 14.61
CA LEU A 370 16.41 5.55 14.14
C LEU A 370 16.24 4.14 13.54
N GLY A 371 17.25 3.66 12.79
CA GLY A 371 17.21 2.42 12.01
C GLY A 371 17.52 1.17 12.81
N PHE A 372 18.22 1.27 13.94
CA PHE A 372 18.62 0.15 14.79
C PHE A 372 18.01 0.20 16.20
N GLY A 373 16.78 0.68 16.31
CA GLY A 373 16.02 0.61 17.56
C GLY A 373 16.00 -0.80 18.19
N ASN A 374 15.56 -0.94 19.42
CA ASN A 374 15.64 -2.19 20.16
C ASN A 374 14.99 -3.40 19.49
N ASN A 375 13.99 -3.15 18.66
CA ASN A 375 13.19 -4.17 17.97
C ASN A 375 13.66 -4.50 16.55
N ILE A 376 14.78 -3.92 16.06
CA ILE A 376 15.24 -4.07 14.68
C ILE A 376 16.52 -4.88 14.60
N LYS A 377 16.61 -5.81 13.62
CA LYS A 377 17.79 -6.62 13.33
C LYS A 377 17.95 -6.84 11.83
N LEU A 378 19.18 -6.76 11.32
CA LEU A 378 19.55 -7.06 9.93
C LEU A 378 20.11 -8.48 9.83
N TYR A 379 19.64 -9.23 8.84
CA TYR A 379 20.14 -10.54 8.44
C TYR A 379 20.83 -10.39 7.08
N VAL A 380 22.14 -10.59 7.05
CA VAL A 380 22.99 -10.26 5.92
C VAL A 380 23.34 -11.51 5.14
N TYR A 381 22.94 -11.55 3.88
CA TYR A 381 23.23 -12.63 2.97
C TYR A 381 24.56 -12.36 2.24
N PRO A 382 25.48 -13.35 2.18
CA PRO A 382 26.77 -13.18 1.56
C PRO A 382 26.66 -13.06 0.03
N ALA A 383 27.73 -12.62 -0.62
CA ALA A 383 27.89 -12.62 -2.06
C ALA A 383 29.24 -13.19 -2.48
N ILE A 384 29.38 -13.55 -3.75
CA ILE A 384 30.67 -13.91 -4.34
C ILE A 384 31.23 -12.70 -5.07
N ASP A 385 32.47 -12.32 -4.77
CA ASP A 385 33.21 -11.34 -5.56
C ASP A 385 33.46 -11.91 -6.96
N GLN A 386 32.99 -11.20 -7.98
CA GLN A 386 33.06 -11.70 -9.36
C GLN A 386 34.48 -11.83 -9.90
N HIS A 387 35.42 -11.02 -9.41
CA HIS A 387 36.80 -11.02 -9.85
C HIS A 387 37.66 -12.05 -9.11
N THR A 388 37.54 -12.08 -7.77
CA THR A 388 38.37 -12.93 -6.92
C THR A 388 37.74 -14.29 -6.64
N LYS A 389 36.46 -14.47 -6.94
CA LYS A 389 35.66 -15.67 -6.62
C LYS A 389 35.62 -16.00 -5.11
N LYS A 390 35.92 -15.02 -4.25
CA LYS A 390 35.88 -15.20 -2.81
C LYS A 390 34.51 -14.79 -2.26
N LEU A 391 34.12 -15.46 -1.18
CA LEU A 391 32.91 -15.11 -0.44
C LEU A 391 33.13 -13.77 0.27
N ILE A 392 32.15 -12.86 0.16
CA ILE A 392 32.09 -11.60 0.88
C ILE A 392 30.97 -11.71 1.92
N ASP A 393 31.32 -11.51 3.18
CA ASP A 393 30.45 -11.43 4.34
C ASP A 393 30.72 -10.14 5.14
N THR A 394 30.11 -9.97 6.32
CA THR A 394 30.35 -8.77 7.14
C THR A 394 31.77 -8.70 7.70
N ASN A 395 32.51 -9.82 7.80
CA ASN A 395 33.87 -9.87 8.33
C ASN A 395 34.89 -9.47 7.24
N SER A 396 34.58 -9.76 5.98
CA SER A 396 35.41 -9.44 4.82
C SER A 396 35.07 -8.08 4.17
N LEU A 397 33.99 -7.41 4.65
CA LEU A 397 33.57 -6.12 4.13
C LEU A 397 34.59 -5.02 4.45
N ASN A 398 35.11 -4.38 3.41
CA ASN A 398 36.06 -3.27 3.58
C ASN A 398 35.29 -1.96 3.73
N LEU A 399 35.29 -1.39 4.94
CA LEU A 399 34.77 -0.08 5.29
C LEU A 399 35.89 0.81 5.82
N GLU A 400 35.68 2.13 5.83
CA GLU A 400 36.59 3.05 6.49
C GLU A 400 36.69 2.76 8.00
N SER A 401 37.83 3.06 8.60
CA SER A 401 38.19 2.66 9.98
C SER A 401 37.12 3.06 11.00
N HIS A 402 36.57 4.27 10.92
CA HIS A 402 35.52 4.75 11.83
C HIS A 402 34.18 4.03 11.62
N LEU A 403 33.84 3.66 10.38
CA LEU A 403 32.64 2.88 10.05
C LEU A 403 32.79 1.41 10.46
N MET A 404 33.99 0.84 10.40
CA MET A 404 34.27 -0.49 10.94
C MET A 404 34.02 -0.55 12.47
N GLY A 405 34.36 0.52 13.20
CA GLY A 405 34.03 0.64 14.62
C GLY A 405 32.53 0.55 14.87
N LEU A 406 31.73 1.27 14.07
CA LEU A 406 30.28 1.25 14.14
C LEU A 406 29.68 -0.12 13.74
N MET A 407 30.21 -0.76 12.69
CA MET A 407 29.83 -2.13 12.29
C MET A 407 30.08 -3.12 13.44
N ASN A 408 31.28 -3.10 14.05
CA ASN A 408 31.62 -4.00 15.14
C ASN A 408 30.72 -3.78 16.37
N TYR A 409 30.40 -2.54 16.67
CA TYR A 409 29.42 -2.23 17.74
C TYR A 409 28.06 -2.85 17.45
N LEU A 410 27.51 -2.68 16.25
CA LEU A 410 26.21 -3.24 15.87
C LEU A 410 26.20 -4.77 15.88
N LYS A 411 27.28 -5.40 15.46
CA LYS A 411 27.47 -6.87 15.56
C LYS A 411 27.51 -7.33 17.02
N SER A 412 28.28 -6.66 17.88
CA SER A 412 28.36 -7.00 19.30
C SER A 412 27.04 -6.83 20.06
N CYS A 413 26.19 -5.90 19.61
CA CYS A 413 24.83 -5.71 20.09
C CYS A 413 23.79 -6.64 19.43
N ASN A 414 24.22 -7.61 18.62
CA ASN A 414 23.35 -8.54 17.88
C ASN A 414 22.32 -7.84 16.97
N LYS A 415 22.69 -6.64 16.43
CA LYS A 415 21.84 -5.89 15.51
C LYS A 415 22.09 -6.26 14.04
N ILE A 416 23.24 -6.84 13.73
CA ILE A 416 23.63 -7.35 12.44
C ILE A 416 24.08 -8.80 12.62
N CYS A 417 23.54 -9.70 11.81
CA CYS A 417 23.81 -11.13 11.84
C CYS A 417 24.05 -11.62 10.41
N ASP A 418 25.17 -12.35 10.20
CA ASP A 418 25.42 -13.02 8.92
C ASP A 418 24.54 -14.26 8.76
N ILE A 419 24.06 -14.50 7.54
CA ILE A 419 23.42 -15.75 7.13
C ILE A 419 24.53 -16.70 6.67
N GLU A 420 25.01 -17.56 7.60
CA GLU A 420 26.18 -18.40 7.38
C GLU A 420 25.93 -19.60 6.45
N ASN A 421 24.68 -20.10 6.40
CA ASN A 421 24.30 -21.32 5.67
C ASN A 421 23.75 -21.04 4.26
N ALA A 422 24.23 -19.98 3.60
CA ALA A 422 23.85 -19.66 2.23
C ALA A 422 24.31 -20.76 1.26
N ASP A 423 23.49 -21.07 0.28
CA ASP A 423 23.85 -22.03 -0.78
C ASP A 423 24.85 -21.38 -1.73
N GLN A 424 26.12 -21.79 -1.61
CA GLN A 424 27.22 -21.22 -2.44
C GLN A 424 27.09 -21.55 -3.92
N SER A 425 26.33 -22.60 -4.30
CA SER A 425 26.18 -23.03 -5.69
C SER A 425 25.30 -22.11 -6.54
N ILE A 426 24.54 -21.20 -5.89
CA ILE A 426 23.62 -20.28 -6.57
C ILE A 426 24.01 -18.81 -6.43
N LEU A 427 25.09 -18.48 -5.68
CA LEU A 427 25.46 -17.10 -5.38
C LEU A 427 25.88 -16.26 -6.61
N ASP A 428 26.11 -16.92 -7.74
CA ASP A 428 26.42 -16.28 -9.02
C ASP A 428 25.19 -16.03 -9.91
N ILE A 429 23.98 -16.33 -9.41
CA ILE A 429 22.73 -16.05 -10.11
C ILE A 429 22.28 -14.63 -9.86
N PHE A 430 22.23 -13.81 -10.91
CA PHE A 430 21.72 -12.43 -10.86
C PHE A 430 20.42 -12.30 -11.64
N SER A 431 19.46 -11.55 -11.08
CA SER A 431 18.18 -11.29 -11.76
C SER A 431 18.34 -10.63 -13.12
N ASP A 432 19.36 -9.75 -13.28
CA ASP A 432 19.63 -9.06 -14.54
C ASP A 432 20.11 -10.03 -15.64
N ASP A 433 20.87 -11.09 -15.27
CA ASP A 433 21.28 -12.12 -16.22
C ASP A 433 20.09 -12.99 -16.67
N VAL A 434 19.20 -13.34 -15.73
CA VAL A 434 17.95 -14.05 -16.04
C VAL A 434 17.10 -13.23 -17.01
N LEU A 435 16.91 -11.95 -16.73
CA LEU A 435 16.12 -11.06 -17.57
C LEU A 435 16.71 -10.92 -18.96
N LYS A 436 18.04 -10.79 -19.06
CA LYS A 436 18.75 -10.74 -20.34
C LYS A 436 18.52 -12.00 -21.17
N LEU A 437 18.60 -13.19 -20.56
CA LEU A 437 18.34 -14.44 -21.26
C LEU A 437 16.89 -14.52 -21.78
N ILE A 438 15.93 -14.04 -20.99
CA ILE A 438 14.52 -13.97 -21.40
C ILE A 438 14.37 -13.05 -22.63
N TYR A 439 14.92 -11.83 -22.59
CA TYR A 439 14.83 -10.86 -23.71
C TYR A 439 15.59 -11.31 -24.97
N GLU A 440 16.66 -12.07 -24.81
CA GLU A 440 17.43 -12.63 -25.92
C GLU A 440 16.85 -13.96 -26.43
N HIS A 441 15.70 -14.42 -25.92
CA HIS A 441 15.05 -15.72 -26.21
C HIS A 441 16.00 -16.91 -26.09
N LYS A 442 16.93 -16.87 -25.11
CA LYS A 442 17.91 -17.92 -24.83
C LYS A 442 17.43 -18.89 -23.76
N ASP A 443 17.75 -20.14 -23.92
CA ASP A 443 17.50 -21.19 -22.92
C ASP A 443 18.40 -21.06 -21.68
N GLY A 444 18.00 -21.68 -20.59
CA GLY A 444 18.82 -21.86 -19.40
C GLY A 444 18.42 -20.96 -18.22
N TRP A 445 17.68 -19.89 -18.43
CA TRP A 445 17.18 -19.02 -17.37
C TRP A 445 16.24 -19.75 -16.40
N GLU A 446 15.52 -20.79 -16.87
CA GLU A 446 14.61 -21.58 -16.05
C GLU A 446 15.31 -22.28 -14.87
N LYS A 447 16.62 -22.58 -15.04
CA LYS A 447 17.44 -23.18 -13.97
C LYS A 447 17.91 -22.16 -12.91
N MET A 448 17.77 -20.87 -13.20
CA MET A 448 18.19 -19.78 -12.32
C MET A 448 17.06 -19.28 -11.42
N VAL A 449 15.82 -19.69 -11.70
CA VAL A 449 14.61 -19.28 -10.98
C VAL A 449 13.85 -20.50 -10.43
N PRO A 450 13.04 -20.34 -9.37
CA PRO A 450 12.16 -21.41 -8.92
C PRO A 450 11.23 -21.91 -10.04
N LYS A 451 10.93 -23.21 -10.05
CA LYS A 451 10.06 -23.83 -11.07
C LYS A 451 8.72 -23.07 -11.21
N ALA A 452 8.08 -22.73 -10.08
CA ALA A 452 6.82 -21.97 -10.08
C ALA A 452 6.96 -20.59 -10.73
N VAL A 453 8.12 -19.92 -10.58
CA VAL A 453 8.42 -18.65 -11.24
C VAL A 453 8.57 -18.84 -12.75
N ALA A 454 9.31 -19.87 -13.17
CA ALA A 454 9.48 -20.16 -14.60
C ALA A 454 8.13 -20.51 -15.28
N GLU A 455 7.31 -21.33 -14.63
CA GLU A 455 5.96 -21.67 -15.12
C GLU A 455 5.09 -20.41 -15.23
N ARG A 456 5.13 -19.54 -14.22
CA ARG A 456 4.34 -18.30 -14.21
C ARG A 456 4.77 -17.30 -15.28
N ILE A 457 6.09 -17.16 -15.52
CA ILE A 457 6.63 -16.33 -16.59
C ILE A 457 6.10 -16.80 -17.95
N LYS A 458 6.16 -18.12 -18.21
CA LYS A 458 5.69 -18.72 -19.46
C LYS A 458 4.17 -18.62 -19.63
N GLU A 459 3.41 -18.89 -18.57
CA GLU A 459 1.93 -18.87 -18.59
C GLU A 459 1.37 -17.47 -18.87
N LYS A 460 2.00 -16.43 -18.31
CA LYS A 460 1.50 -15.05 -18.34
C LYS A 460 2.30 -14.12 -19.27
N GLU A 461 3.29 -14.68 -19.98
CA GLU A 461 4.20 -13.92 -20.86
C GLU A 461 4.80 -12.71 -20.13
N LEU A 462 5.28 -12.96 -18.87
CA LEU A 462 5.84 -11.93 -18.04
C LEU A 462 7.23 -11.53 -18.54
N PHE A 463 7.64 -10.28 -18.25
CA PHE A 463 8.94 -9.73 -18.64
C PHE A 463 9.23 -9.84 -20.15
N GLU A 464 8.18 -9.66 -20.97
CA GLU A 464 8.30 -9.75 -22.43
C GLU A 464 8.76 -11.14 -22.93
N TYR A 465 8.50 -12.19 -22.13
CA TYR A 465 8.75 -13.55 -22.57
C TYR A 465 7.88 -13.90 -23.78
N GLU A 466 8.51 -14.40 -24.83
CA GLU A 466 7.83 -14.97 -26.01
C GLU A 466 8.10 -16.46 -26.06
N ALA A 467 7.03 -17.25 -26.21
CA ALA A 467 7.19 -18.69 -26.41
C ALA A 467 7.95 -18.96 -27.72
N PRO A 468 8.90 -19.91 -27.75
CA PRO A 468 9.56 -20.28 -29.01
C PRO A 468 8.51 -20.64 -30.06
N VAL A 469 8.59 -20.02 -31.21
CA VAL A 469 7.75 -20.36 -32.37
C VAL A 469 8.15 -21.77 -32.77
N ASN A 470 7.26 -22.74 -32.53
CA ASN A 470 7.45 -24.09 -33.10
C ASN A 470 7.41 -23.94 -34.62
N GLU A 471 8.56 -23.97 -35.28
CA GLU A 471 8.57 -24.16 -36.73
C GLU A 471 7.82 -25.46 -37.02
N PRO A 472 6.80 -25.43 -37.88
CA PRO A 472 6.14 -26.69 -38.26
C PRO A 472 7.14 -27.55 -38.98
N SER A 473 7.38 -28.75 -38.41
CA SER A 473 8.21 -29.84 -38.97
C SER A 473 7.67 -30.34 -40.29
#